data_feed574e5c3372e7c32b8e0126df47f1
#
_entry.id   feed574e5c3372e7c32b8e0126df47f1
#
_cell.length_a   1.000
_cell.length_b   1.000
_cell.length_c   1.000
_cell.angle_alpha   90.00
_cell.angle_beta   90.00
_cell.angle_gamma   90.00
#
_symmetry.space_group_name_H-M   'P 1'
#
loop_
_entity.id
_entity.type
_entity.pdbx_description
1 polymer ?
#
loop_
_entity_poly.entity_id
_entity_poly.type
_entity_poly.pdbx_seq_one_letter_code
_entity_poly.pdbx_strand_id
1 'polypeptide(L)'
;MLLNKDRAYEIMDREGLDALVAVSSNNVLYLSDFDSDFLYDVPWVACAILPRDPNKEACLIVTEIEAAVLIQKPTWMPKVKLYYFGTYGGILKVHTFTENLATEEDRAIATMVKGMEDEPYIGVTEAAIAALKELGLHNSSKIGIDDTRFVAALDGALDADRVVDATNLLIEIRMVKTPEEIAILREAARKNQNAITSAIATIREGATWDEVHRAYEIQVASEGARVFANFNGAGVKSAG
;
A
#
# COMPACT_ATOMS: atom_id res chain seq x y z
N MET A 1 4.43 -4.78 12.22
CA MET A 1 5.08 -4.62 10.90
C MET A 1 4.91 -5.91 10.11
N LEU A 2 4.34 -5.81 8.91
CA LEU A 2 4.11 -6.96 8.03
C LEU A 2 5.42 -7.47 7.43
N LEU A 3 6.31 -6.56 7.05
CA LEU A 3 7.56 -6.87 6.39
C LEU A 3 8.45 -7.82 7.21
N ASN A 4 8.80 -8.96 6.63
CA ASN A 4 9.91 -9.79 7.12
C ASN A 4 11.24 -9.15 6.69
N LYS A 5 11.70 -8.18 7.50
CA LYS A 5 12.82 -7.31 7.16
C LYS A 5 14.14 -8.06 7.01
N ASP A 6 14.39 -9.03 7.89
CA ASP A 6 15.63 -9.82 7.84
C ASP A 6 15.70 -10.62 6.54
N ARG A 7 14.58 -11.26 6.15
CA ARG A 7 14.48 -11.98 4.89
C ARG A 7 14.59 -11.05 3.67
N ALA A 8 14.00 -9.86 3.74
CA ALA A 8 14.15 -8.88 2.66
C ALA A 8 15.62 -8.51 2.45
N TYR A 9 16.34 -8.25 3.52
CA TYR A 9 17.76 -7.94 3.45
C TYR A 9 18.62 -9.13 2.98
N GLU A 10 18.33 -10.33 3.43
CA GLU A 10 18.99 -11.55 2.94
C GLU A 10 18.85 -11.71 1.43
N ILE A 11 17.64 -11.51 0.91
CA ILE A 11 17.37 -11.61 -0.53
C ILE A 11 18.04 -10.46 -1.28
N MET A 12 17.99 -9.23 -0.75
CA MET A 12 18.70 -8.10 -1.35
C MET A 12 20.21 -8.33 -1.43
N ASP A 13 20.82 -8.90 -0.39
CA ASP A 13 22.24 -9.28 -0.38
C ASP A 13 22.56 -10.34 -1.43
N ARG A 14 21.75 -11.38 -1.50
CA ARG A 14 21.89 -12.45 -2.50
C ARG A 14 21.85 -11.92 -3.93
N GLU A 15 20.95 -10.98 -4.21
CA GLU A 15 20.77 -10.39 -5.53
C GLU A 15 21.67 -9.15 -5.79
N GLY A 16 22.39 -8.69 -4.77
CA GLY A 16 23.23 -7.50 -4.82
C GLY A 16 22.42 -6.23 -5.06
N LEU A 17 21.24 -6.10 -4.42
CA LEU A 17 20.37 -4.93 -4.56
C LEU A 17 20.70 -3.88 -3.52
N ASP A 18 20.75 -2.61 -3.93
CA ASP A 18 20.90 -1.45 -3.05
C ASP A 18 19.57 -0.98 -2.46
N ALA A 19 18.45 -1.27 -3.14
CA ALA A 19 17.10 -1.00 -2.64
C ALA A 19 16.05 -1.89 -3.29
N LEU A 20 14.92 -2.04 -2.59
CA LEU A 20 13.64 -2.50 -3.15
C LEU A 20 12.69 -1.32 -3.26
N VAL A 21 12.02 -1.21 -4.39
CA VAL A 21 10.99 -0.20 -4.66
C VAL A 21 9.71 -0.93 -5.02
N ALA A 22 8.66 -0.67 -4.26
CA ALA A 22 7.33 -1.21 -4.51
C ALA A 22 6.39 -0.11 -4.98
N VAL A 23 5.64 -0.40 -6.03
CA VAL A 23 4.58 0.48 -6.57
C VAL A 23 3.27 -0.26 -6.77
N SER A 24 3.26 -1.60 -6.72
CA SER A 24 2.03 -2.37 -6.69
C SER A 24 1.41 -2.36 -5.30
N SER A 25 0.10 -2.28 -5.21
CA SER A 25 -0.67 -2.10 -3.97
C SER A 25 -0.28 -3.07 -2.86
N ASN A 26 -0.24 -4.38 -3.20
CA ASN A 26 0.09 -5.41 -2.21
C ASN A 26 1.53 -5.31 -1.68
N ASN A 27 2.47 -4.89 -2.51
CA ASN A 27 3.87 -4.77 -2.12
C ASN A 27 4.14 -3.44 -1.40
N VAL A 28 3.44 -2.36 -1.77
CA VAL A 28 3.46 -1.11 -0.99
C VAL A 28 2.94 -1.37 0.41
N LEU A 29 1.75 -1.99 0.56
CA LEU A 29 1.22 -2.39 1.86
C LEU A 29 2.24 -3.24 2.64
N TYR A 30 2.80 -4.26 2.00
CA TYR A 30 3.72 -5.19 2.67
C TYR A 30 5.01 -4.52 3.14
N LEU A 31 5.60 -3.64 2.32
CA LEU A 31 6.84 -2.94 2.68
C LEU A 31 6.63 -1.85 3.73
N SER A 32 5.46 -1.18 3.74
CA SER A 32 5.26 0.06 4.51
C SER A 32 4.25 -0.02 5.64
N ASP A 33 3.45 -1.08 5.72
CA ASP A 33 2.21 -1.18 6.53
C ASP A 33 1.14 -0.12 6.17
N PHE A 34 1.33 0.63 5.09
CA PHE A 34 0.35 1.61 4.62
C PHE A 34 -0.79 0.92 3.89
N ASP A 35 -2.01 1.15 4.38
CA ASP A 35 -3.24 0.55 3.85
C ASP A 35 -4.31 1.63 3.67
N SER A 36 -4.77 1.79 2.42
CA SER A 36 -5.88 2.67 2.08
C SER A 36 -6.69 2.10 0.91
N ASP A 37 -7.94 2.52 0.78
CA ASP A 37 -8.78 2.10 -0.33
C ASP A 37 -8.22 2.61 -1.66
N PHE A 38 -7.70 3.84 -1.65
CA PHE A 38 -7.13 4.48 -2.83
C PHE A 38 -5.91 3.75 -3.38
N LEU A 39 -5.15 3.07 -2.52
CA LEU A 39 -4.02 2.23 -2.90
C LEU A 39 -4.43 1.10 -3.86
N TYR A 40 -5.66 0.59 -3.76
CA TYR A 40 -6.16 -0.50 -4.59
C TYR A 40 -6.90 -0.02 -5.84
N ASP A 41 -7.44 1.18 -5.79
CA ASP A 41 -8.27 1.73 -6.87
C ASP A 41 -7.45 2.43 -7.96
N VAL A 42 -6.26 2.96 -7.60
CA VAL A 42 -5.43 3.76 -8.50
C VAL A 42 -4.04 3.14 -8.65
N PRO A 43 -3.65 2.70 -9.86
CA PRO A 43 -2.30 2.19 -10.11
C PRO A 43 -1.22 3.23 -9.79
N TRP A 44 -0.14 2.78 -9.12
CA TRP A 44 1.02 3.61 -8.78
C TRP A 44 0.70 4.86 -7.95
N VAL A 45 -0.38 4.83 -7.17
CA VAL A 45 -0.74 5.96 -6.30
C VAL A 45 0.19 6.10 -5.10
N ALA A 46 0.96 5.09 -4.81
CA ALA A 46 1.96 5.10 -3.76
C ALA A 46 3.25 4.39 -4.19
N CYS A 47 4.35 4.76 -3.55
CA CYS A 47 5.64 4.12 -3.75
C CYS A 47 6.32 3.93 -2.40
N ALA A 48 6.84 2.73 -2.15
CA ALA A 48 7.61 2.42 -0.94
C ALA A 48 9.04 2.05 -1.32
N ILE A 49 10.02 2.71 -0.71
CA ILE A 49 11.45 2.50 -0.95
C ILE A 49 12.09 1.94 0.31
N LEU A 50 12.64 0.74 0.21
CA LEU A 50 13.40 0.07 1.27
C LEU A 50 14.88 0.03 0.88
N PRO A 51 15.74 0.90 1.43
CA PRO A 51 17.18 0.82 1.21
C PRO A 51 17.78 -0.43 1.86
N ARG A 52 18.83 -1.00 1.24
CA ARG A 52 19.60 -2.10 1.83
C ARG A 52 20.50 -1.60 2.97
N ASP A 53 21.07 -0.41 2.82
CA ASP A 53 21.89 0.21 3.86
C ASP A 53 21.01 0.57 5.07
N PRO A 54 21.28 -0.01 6.25
CA PRO A 54 20.46 0.23 7.45
C PRO A 54 20.59 1.67 8.00
N ASN A 55 21.58 2.43 7.54
CA ASN A 55 21.76 3.84 7.91
C ASN A 55 20.91 4.78 7.05
N LYS A 56 20.29 4.28 5.98
CA LYS A 56 19.36 5.04 5.15
C LYS A 56 17.92 4.77 5.57
N GLU A 57 17.15 5.82 5.69
CA GLU A 57 15.75 5.72 6.13
C GLU A 57 14.85 5.22 5.00
N ALA A 58 14.03 4.21 5.29
CA ALA A 58 12.98 3.79 4.39
C ALA A 58 11.97 4.92 4.17
N CYS A 59 11.46 5.03 2.94
CA CYS A 59 10.61 6.15 2.53
C CYS A 59 9.30 5.63 1.92
N LEU A 60 8.19 6.14 2.43
CA LEU A 60 6.87 6.00 1.82
C LEU A 60 6.50 7.28 1.09
N ILE A 61 5.99 7.14 -0.12
CA ILE A 61 5.55 8.22 -0.98
C ILE A 61 4.07 8.02 -1.26
N VAL A 62 3.24 8.98 -0.90
CA VAL A 62 1.78 8.93 -1.09
C VAL A 62 1.25 10.30 -1.49
N THR A 63 0.03 10.33 -2.00
CA THR A 63 -0.65 11.60 -2.29
C THR A 63 -1.05 12.32 -1.00
N GLU A 64 -1.19 13.65 -1.06
CA GLU A 64 -1.65 14.50 0.03
C GLU A 64 -3.03 14.10 0.57
N ILE A 65 -3.87 13.49 -0.28
CA ILE A 65 -5.20 13.00 0.10
C ILE A 65 -5.10 11.95 1.22
N GLU A 66 -4.00 11.20 1.26
CA GLU A 66 -3.76 10.11 2.21
C GLU A 66 -3.17 10.58 3.55
N ALA A 67 -2.92 11.88 3.72
CA ALA A 67 -2.34 12.40 4.96
C ALA A 67 -3.21 12.06 6.20
N ALA A 68 -4.54 12.09 6.06
CA ALA A 68 -5.46 11.71 7.13
C ALA A 68 -5.33 10.23 7.51
N VAL A 69 -5.18 9.35 6.51
CA VAL A 69 -4.97 7.90 6.74
C VAL A 69 -3.68 7.67 7.50
N LEU A 70 -2.60 8.36 7.12
CA LEU A 70 -1.29 8.25 7.78
C LEU A 70 -1.31 8.73 9.24
N ILE A 71 -2.10 9.73 9.56
CA ILE A 71 -2.26 10.21 10.95
C ILE A 71 -2.99 9.17 11.79
N GLN A 72 -4.04 8.54 11.23
CA GLN A 72 -4.82 7.52 11.94
C GLN A 72 -4.12 6.17 12.03
N LYS A 73 -3.40 5.80 10.99
CA LYS A 73 -2.64 4.54 10.88
C LYS A 73 -1.22 4.84 10.39
N PRO A 74 -0.29 5.20 11.27
CA PRO A 74 1.08 5.53 10.88
C PRO A 74 1.81 4.35 10.25
N THR A 75 2.58 4.62 9.20
CA THR A 75 3.56 3.69 8.66
C THR A 75 4.74 3.53 9.63
N TRP A 76 5.44 2.39 9.56
CA TRP A 76 6.70 2.22 10.27
C TRP A 76 7.88 2.92 9.56
N MET A 77 7.72 3.32 8.30
CA MET A 77 8.76 4.01 7.54
C MET A 77 8.95 5.42 8.11
N PRO A 78 10.18 5.79 8.51
CA PRO A 78 10.40 7.07 9.19
C PRO A 78 10.27 8.26 8.25
N LYS A 79 10.49 8.06 6.95
CA LYS A 79 10.35 9.10 5.94
C LYS A 79 9.02 8.96 5.19
N VAL A 80 8.26 10.05 5.13
CA VAL A 80 7.06 10.15 4.29
C VAL A 80 7.23 11.36 3.39
N LYS A 81 7.04 11.16 2.08
CA LYS A 81 6.94 12.25 1.10
C LYS A 81 5.51 12.30 0.56
N LEU A 82 4.95 13.48 0.56
CA LEU A 82 3.65 13.71 -0.05
C LEU A 82 3.84 14.31 -1.46
N TYR A 83 2.91 14.01 -2.35
CA TYR A 83 2.83 14.62 -3.67
C TYR A 83 1.40 15.05 -3.98
N TYR A 84 1.22 16.03 -4.88
CA TYR A 84 -0.08 16.44 -5.37
C TYR A 84 -0.61 15.47 -6.42
N PHE A 85 -1.83 14.95 -6.20
CA PHE A 85 -2.47 14.03 -7.12
C PHE A 85 -3.02 14.76 -8.34
N GLY A 86 -2.42 14.50 -9.52
CA GLY A 86 -2.86 15.04 -10.81
C GLY A 86 -2.60 16.54 -11.00
N THR A 87 -3.09 17.08 -12.12
CA THR A 87 -2.98 18.51 -12.45
C THR A 87 -3.81 19.42 -11.54
N TYR A 88 -4.54 18.84 -10.62
CA TYR A 88 -5.40 19.53 -9.66
C TYR A 88 -4.69 19.95 -8.36
N GLY A 89 -3.37 19.78 -8.27
CA GLY A 89 -2.58 20.18 -7.10
C GLY A 89 -2.75 21.62 -6.62
N GLY A 90 -3.42 22.45 -7.38
CA GLY A 90 -3.85 23.79 -6.95
C GLY A 90 -5.30 23.86 -6.43
N ILE A 91 -6.10 22.79 -6.56
CA ILE A 91 -7.54 22.84 -6.24
C ILE A 91 -7.84 22.32 -4.85
N LEU A 92 -7.06 21.36 -4.36
CA LEU A 92 -7.14 20.93 -2.97
C LEU A 92 -6.22 21.79 -2.09
N LYS A 93 -6.36 23.10 -2.14
CA LYS A 93 -6.10 23.92 -0.94
C LYS A 93 -7.16 23.53 0.10
N VAL A 94 -7.04 22.33 0.60
CA VAL A 94 -7.94 21.73 1.61
C VAL A 94 -7.81 22.44 2.95
N HIS A 95 -7.38 23.66 3.04
CA HIS A 95 -7.01 24.16 4.34
C HIS A 95 -7.31 25.63 4.56
N THR A 96 -8.57 25.91 4.66
CA THR A 96 -8.99 26.91 5.60
C THR A 96 -9.66 26.24 6.80
N PHE A 97 -8.89 25.46 7.56
CA PHE A 97 -9.30 25.19 8.93
C PHE A 97 -9.27 26.52 9.66
N THR A 98 -10.43 27.00 10.07
CA THR A 98 -10.47 28.09 11.05
C THR A 98 -9.83 27.53 12.31
N GLU A 99 -8.77 28.16 12.81
CA GLU A 99 -7.96 27.70 13.97
C GLU A 99 -8.81 27.30 15.18
N ASN A 100 -10.02 27.85 15.30
CA ASN A 100 -10.93 27.62 16.41
C ASN A 100 -11.75 26.32 16.34
N LEU A 101 -11.74 25.61 15.21
CA LEU A 101 -12.52 24.38 15.01
C LEU A 101 -11.63 23.16 14.75
N ALA A 102 -10.32 23.35 14.61
CA ALA A 102 -9.40 22.27 14.26
C ALA A 102 -9.12 21.36 15.46
N THR A 103 -9.31 20.07 15.26
CA THR A 103 -8.86 19.04 16.20
C THR A 103 -7.34 18.95 16.20
N GLU A 104 -6.77 18.16 17.14
CA GLU A 104 -5.33 17.87 17.12
C GLU A 104 -4.93 17.12 15.85
N GLU A 105 -5.79 16.23 15.38
CA GLU A 105 -5.64 15.48 14.13
C GLU A 105 -5.62 16.43 12.92
N ASP A 106 -6.56 17.38 12.83
CA ASP A 106 -6.59 18.37 11.75
C ASP A 106 -5.30 19.20 11.69
N ARG A 107 -4.75 19.58 12.86
CA ARG A 107 -3.48 20.29 12.93
C ARG A 107 -2.28 19.45 12.48
N ALA A 108 -2.28 18.15 12.81
CA ALA A 108 -1.25 17.22 12.36
C ALA A 108 -1.29 17.04 10.83
N ILE A 109 -2.49 16.88 10.25
CA ILE A 109 -2.69 16.82 8.80
C ILE A 109 -2.19 18.11 8.14
N ALA A 110 -2.64 19.27 8.64
CA ALA A 110 -2.22 20.56 8.11
C ALA A 110 -0.70 20.78 8.17
N THR A 111 -0.05 20.32 9.24
CA THR A 111 1.40 20.39 9.38
C THR A 111 2.11 19.50 8.36
N MET A 112 1.62 18.29 8.16
CA MET A 112 2.19 17.34 7.18
C MET A 112 2.07 17.89 5.76
N VAL A 113 0.89 18.43 5.39
CA VAL A 113 0.63 18.99 4.06
C VAL A 113 1.39 20.31 3.84
N LYS A 114 1.55 21.13 4.88
CA LYS A 114 2.30 22.38 4.77
C LYS A 114 3.77 22.15 4.36
N GLY A 115 4.37 21.04 4.79
CA GLY A 115 5.72 20.67 4.36
C GLY A 115 5.88 20.49 2.84
N MET A 116 4.77 20.27 2.11
CA MET A 116 4.79 20.17 0.65
C MET A 116 4.93 21.52 -0.06
N GLU A 117 4.60 22.63 0.62
CA GLU A 117 4.69 23.98 0.01
C GLU A 117 6.13 24.34 -0.30
N ASP A 118 7.08 23.83 0.48
CA ASP A 118 8.52 24.09 0.32
C ASP A 118 9.13 23.22 -0.80
N GLU A 119 8.59 22.00 -1.02
CA GLU A 119 9.02 21.05 -2.04
C GLU A 119 7.81 20.41 -2.72
N PRO A 120 7.13 21.10 -3.62
CA PRO A 120 5.94 20.57 -4.29
C PRO A 120 6.32 19.55 -5.36
N TYR A 121 5.84 18.30 -5.22
CA TYR A 121 5.92 17.27 -6.24
C TYR A 121 4.57 17.09 -6.91
N ILE A 122 4.55 16.96 -8.23
CA ILE A 122 3.34 16.66 -9.00
C ILE A 122 3.40 15.21 -9.47
N GLY A 123 2.67 14.35 -8.77
CA GLY A 123 2.67 12.92 -9.04
C GLY A 123 3.76 12.15 -8.33
N VAL A 124 3.53 10.84 -8.21
CA VAL A 124 4.39 9.90 -7.48
C VAL A 124 5.80 9.82 -8.05
N THR A 125 5.96 10.00 -9.36
CA THR A 125 7.25 9.86 -10.05
C THR A 125 8.24 10.95 -9.66
N GLU A 126 7.82 12.21 -9.61
CA GLU A 126 8.68 13.32 -9.18
C GLU A 126 9.14 13.12 -7.72
N ALA A 127 8.21 12.76 -6.84
CA ALA A 127 8.51 12.49 -5.44
C ALA A 127 9.45 11.26 -5.29
N ALA A 128 9.26 10.22 -6.10
CA ALA A 128 10.12 9.04 -6.10
C ALA A 128 11.54 9.36 -6.58
N ILE A 129 11.68 10.15 -7.64
CA ILE A 129 12.98 10.63 -8.13
C ILE A 129 13.71 11.44 -7.03
N ALA A 130 13.00 12.34 -6.37
CA ALA A 130 13.57 13.13 -5.28
C ALA A 130 14.00 12.23 -4.12
N ALA A 131 13.16 11.29 -3.69
CA ALA A 131 13.48 10.34 -2.63
C ALA A 131 14.70 9.47 -2.96
N LEU A 132 14.78 8.94 -4.19
CA LEU A 132 15.93 8.15 -4.64
C LEU A 132 17.23 8.97 -4.62
N LYS A 133 17.19 10.23 -5.06
CA LYS A 133 18.35 11.15 -5.01
C LYS A 133 18.78 11.43 -3.59
N GLU A 134 17.88 11.77 -2.69
CA GLU A 134 18.17 12.04 -1.28
C GLU A 134 18.77 10.81 -0.57
N LEU A 135 18.31 9.63 -0.93
CA LEU A 135 18.83 8.37 -0.43
C LEU A 135 20.17 7.97 -1.08
N GLY A 136 20.64 8.74 -2.08
CA GLY A 136 21.82 8.38 -2.87
C GLY A 136 21.64 7.06 -3.64
N LEU A 137 20.40 6.75 -4.02
CA LEU A 137 19.99 5.54 -4.74
C LEU A 137 19.69 5.88 -6.21
N HIS A 138 20.63 6.51 -6.89
CA HIS A 138 20.50 6.90 -8.30
C HIS A 138 21.76 6.51 -9.07
N ASN A 139 21.70 6.56 -10.40
CA ASN A 139 22.79 6.24 -11.31
C ASN A 139 23.35 4.81 -11.12
N SER A 140 24.39 4.63 -10.29
CA SER A 140 25.12 3.36 -10.14
C SER A 140 24.43 2.32 -9.23
N SER A 141 23.35 2.67 -8.55
CA SER A 141 22.65 1.77 -7.64
C SER A 141 21.86 0.70 -8.39
N LYS A 142 21.91 -0.54 -7.91
CA LYS A 142 21.11 -1.65 -8.43
C LYS A 142 19.80 -1.73 -7.66
N ILE A 143 18.69 -1.44 -8.32
CA ILE A 143 17.36 -1.28 -7.72
C ILE A 143 16.43 -2.40 -8.18
N GLY A 144 15.78 -3.08 -7.24
CA GLY A 144 14.69 -4.01 -7.53
C GLY A 144 13.34 -3.26 -7.52
N ILE A 145 12.60 -3.32 -8.61
CA ILE A 145 11.26 -2.70 -8.73
C ILE A 145 10.23 -3.76 -9.10
N ASP A 146 9.07 -3.74 -8.46
CA ASP A 146 8.00 -4.73 -8.68
C ASP A 146 7.11 -4.46 -9.91
N ASP A 147 7.26 -3.31 -10.56
CA ASP A 147 6.67 -3.01 -11.85
C ASP A 147 7.66 -2.24 -12.71
N THR A 148 8.28 -2.93 -13.66
CA THR A 148 9.30 -2.34 -14.53
C THR A 148 8.77 -1.24 -15.45
N ARG A 149 7.44 -1.16 -15.68
CA ARG A 149 6.82 -0.06 -16.42
C ARG A 149 6.96 1.27 -15.69
N PHE A 150 7.07 1.25 -14.36
CA PHE A 150 7.31 2.44 -13.55
C PHE A 150 8.69 3.06 -13.82
N VAL A 151 9.68 2.25 -14.23
CA VAL A 151 11.03 2.74 -14.58
C VAL A 151 10.99 3.74 -15.73
N ALA A 152 10.16 3.48 -16.74
CA ALA A 152 10.01 4.40 -17.87
C ALA A 152 9.44 5.77 -17.44
N ALA A 153 8.67 5.80 -16.35
CA ALA A 153 8.11 7.02 -15.80
C ALA A 153 9.11 7.80 -14.92
N LEU A 154 10.24 7.18 -14.53
CA LEU A 154 11.28 7.83 -13.73
C LEU A 154 12.25 8.69 -14.55
N ASP A 155 11.99 8.87 -15.85
CA ASP A 155 12.66 9.81 -16.76
C ASP A 155 14.20 9.85 -16.65
N GLY A 156 14.82 8.67 -16.69
CA GLY A 156 16.28 8.54 -16.63
C GLY A 156 16.91 8.81 -15.25
N ALA A 157 16.12 8.95 -14.18
CA ALA A 157 16.63 9.07 -12.82
C ALA A 157 17.35 7.78 -12.34
N LEU A 158 17.06 6.66 -12.98
CA LEU A 158 17.75 5.39 -12.79
C LEU A 158 18.35 4.91 -14.13
N ASP A 159 19.51 4.29 -14.06
CA ASP A 159 20.08 3.56 -15.17
C ASP A 159 19.25 2.27 -15.37
N ALA A 160 18.60 2.14 -16.53
CA ALA A 160 17.72 1.00 -16.84
C ALA A 160 18.46 -0.35 -16.74
N ASP A 161 19.77 -0.39 -17.05
CA ASP A 161 20.59 -1.60 -16.94
C ASP A 161 20.86 -2.00 -15.48
N ARG A 162 20.56 -1.13 -14.53
CA ARG A 162 20.69 -1.35 -13.09
C ARG A 162 19.37 -1.67 -12.41
N VAL A 163 18.27 -1.69 -13.16
CA VAL A 163 16.95 -2.04 -12.63
C VAL A 163 16.67 -3.52 -12.84
N VAL A 164 16.23 -4.17 -11.78
CA VAL A 164 15.86 -5.59 -11.75
C VAL A 164 14.36 -5.70 -11.51
N ASP A 165 13.70 -6.58 -12.25
CA ASP A 165 12.31 -6.97 -11.92
C ASP A 165 12.29 -7.73 -10.58
N ALA A 166 11.78 -7.08 -9.55
CA ALA A 166 11.69 -7.62 -8.20
C ALA A 166 10.34 -8.28 -7.91
N THR A 167 9.45 -8.46 -8.88
CA THR A 167 8.13 -9.07 -8.68
C THR A 167 8.25 -10.42 -7.96
N ASN A 168 9.08 -11.31 -8.49
CA ASN A 168 9.29 -12.63 -7.89
C ASN A 168 10.06 -12.57 -6.57
N LEU A 169 10.98 -11.62 -6.41
CA LEU A 169 11.74 -11.45 -5.17
C LEU A 169 10.82 -11.02 -4.02
N LEU A 170 9.91 -10.09 -4.27
CA LEU A 170 8.92 -9.66 -3.28
C LEU A 170 7.92 -10.78 -2.95
N ILE A 171 7.54 -11.61 -3.93
CA ILE A 171 6.77 -12.83 -3.67
C ILE A 171 7.57 -13.76 -2.74
N GLU A 172 8.85 -14.00 -3.04
CA GLU A 172 9.71 -14.86 -2.22
C GLU A 172 9.86 -14.35 -0.77
N ILE A 173 10.02 -13.04 -0.59
CA ILE A 173 10.05 -12.40 0.74
C ILE A 173 8.74 -12.68 1.48
N ARG A 174 7.59 -12.47 0.83
CA ARG A 174 6.25 -12.64 1.40
C ARG A 174 5.85 -14.11 1.64
N MET A 175 6.56 -15.08 1.06
CA MET A 175 6.25 -16.51 1.28
C MET A 175 6.47 -16.94 2.75
N VAL A 176 7.45 -16.36 3.43
CA VAL A 176 7.71 -16.63 4.85
C VAL A 176 7.04 -15.56 5.70
N LYS A 177 5.95 -15.96 6.36
CA LYS A 177 5.11 -15.05 7.14
C LYS A 177 5.72 -14.71 8.49
N THR A 178 5.59 -13.46 8.89
CA THR A 178 5.91 -13.02 10.25
C THR A 178 4.85 -13.55 11.26
N PRO A 179 5.16 -13.60 12.56
CA PRO A 179 4.16 -13.93 13.57
C PRO A 179 2.94 -13.01 13.53
N GLU A 180 3.14 -11.71 13.26
CA GLU A 180 2.09 -10.72 13.11
C GLU A 180 1.20 -11.00 11.89
N GLU A 181 1.78 -11.31 10.73
CA GLU A 181 1.02 -11.73 9.54
C GLU A 181 0.19 -12.98 9.82
N ILE A 182 0.77 -13.96 10.52
CA ILE A 182 0.06 -15.21 10.89
C ILE A 182 -1.13 -14.88 11.80
N ALA A 183 -0.99 -13.97 12.75
CA ALA A 183 -2.08 -13.56 13.63
C ALA A 183 -3.24 -12.90 12.83
N ILE A 184 -2.91 -12.00 11.91
CA ILE A 184 -3.89 -11.34 11.04
C ILE A 184 -4.59 -12.37 10.15
N LEU A 185 -3.86 -13.29 9.52
CA LEU A 185 -4.42 -14.32 8.66
C LEU A 185 -5.35 -15.27 9.42
N ARG A 186 -5.02 -15.64 10.66
CA ARG A 186 -5.87 -16.47 11.52
C ARG A 186 -7.17 -15.76 11.87
N GLU A 187 -7.08 -14.46 12.20
CA GLU A 187 -8.27 -13.68 12.51
C GLU A 187 -9.16 -13.46 11.28
N ALA A 188 -8.57 -13.19 10.12
CA ALA A 188 -9.28 -13.11 8.85
C ALA A 188 -9.99 -14.44 8.51
N ALA A 189 -9.31 -15.58 8.71
CA ALA A 189 -9.90 -16.90 8.49
C ALA A 189 -11.07 -17.17 9.44
N ARG A 190 -10.97 -16.79 10.72
CA ARG A 190 -12.05 -16.93 11.70
C ARG A 190 -13.29 -16.11 11.30
N LYS A 191 -13.09 -14.84 10.93
CA LYS A 191 -14.17 -13.95 10.46
C LYS A 191 -14.85 -14.51 9.22
N ASN A 192 -14.05 -14.98 8.25
CA ASN A 192 -14.55 -15.60 7.04
C ASN A 192 -15.37 -16.88 7.33
N GLN A 193 -14.91 -17.72 8.26
CA GLN A 193 -15.65 -18.91 8.68
C GLN A 193 -17.03 -18.55 9.27
N ASN A 194 -17.08 -17.52 10.13
CA ASN A 194 -18.34 -17.05 10.71
C ASN A 194 -19.29 -16.53 9.61
N ALA A 195 -18.77 -15.79 8.64
CA ALA A 195 -19.53 -15.25 7.52
C ALA A 195 -20.08 -16.37 6.62
N ILE A 196 -19.28 -17.39 6.30
CA ILE A 196 -19.70 -18.57 5.57
C ILE A 196 -20.81 -19.31 6.33
N THR A 197 -20.66 -19.48 7.64
CA THR A 197 -21.68 -20.15 8.49
C THR A 197 -23.02 -19.40 8.45
N SER A 198 -22.96 -18.06 8.56
CA SER A 198 -24.15 -17.21 8.47
C SER A 198 -24.82 -17.29 7.09
N ALA A 199 -24.03 -17.32 6.02
CA ALA A 199 -24.53 -17.47 4.66
C ALA A 199 -25.20 -18.85 4.43
N ILE A 200 -24.56 -19.93 4.89
CA ILE A 200 -25.12 -21.30 4.78
C ILE A 200 -26.46 -21.42 5.51
N ALA A 201 -26.61 -20.75 6.65
CA ALA A 201 -27.86 -20.78 7.42
C ALA A 201 -29.07 -20.17 6.66
N THR A 202 -28.83 -19.38 5.61
CA THR A 202 -29.91 -18.82 4.77
C THR A 202 -30.34 -19.75 3.62
N ILE A 203 -29.58 -20.82 3.37
CA ILE A 203 -29.84 -21.73 2.26
C ILE A 203 -31.10 -22.58 2.57
N ARG A 204 -32.11 -22.40 1.77
CA ARG A 204 -33.38 -23.16 1.80
C ARG A 204 -33.97 -23.26 0.39
N GLU A 205 -34.96 -24.08 0.23
CA GLU A 205 -35.72 -24.12 -1.06
C GLU A 205 -36.28 -22.72 -1.36
N GLY A 206 -36.03 -22.22 -2.56
CA GLY A 206 -36.44 -20.90 -3.04
C GLY A 206 -35.52 -19.74 -2.58
N ALA A 207 -34.47 -20.00 -1.80
CA ALA A 207 -33.49 -18.97 -1.49
C ALA A 207 -32.74 -18.50 -2.73
N THR A 208 -32.50 -17.19 -2.82
CA THR A 208 -31.72 -16.58 -3.89
C THR A 208 -30.27 -16.45 -3.51
N TRP A 209 -29.39 -16.39 -4.51
CA TRP A 209 -27.96 -16.08 -4.25
C TRP A 209 -27.76 -14.72 -3.59
N ASP A 210 -28.63 -13.76 -3.90
CA ASP A 210 -28.58 -12.43 -3.29
C ASP A 210 -28.84 -12.50 -1.77
N GLU A 211 -29.76 -13.34 -1.32
CA GLU A 211 -29.99 -13.56 0.12
C GLU A 211 -28.75 -14.19 0.80
N VAL A 212 -28.12 -15.16 0.17
CA VAL A 212 -26.90 -15.83 0.67
C VAL A 212 -25.74 -14.86 0.75
N HIS A 213 -25.51 -14.10 -0.33
CA HIS A 213 -24.47 -13.07 -0.39
C HIS A 213 -24.65 -12.01 0.69
N ARG A 214 -25.85 -11.47 0.81
CA ARG A 214 -26.17 -10.45 1.80
C ARG A 214 -25.91 -10.92 3.23
N ALA A 215 -26.26 -12.14 3.55
CA ALA A 215 -25.98 -12.71 4.86
C ALA A 215 -24.48 -12.81 5.15
N TYR A 216 -23.68 -13.19 4.15
CA TYR A 216 -22.23 -13.20 4.25
C TYR A 216 -21.66 -11.80 4.49
N GLU A 217 -22.04 -10.81 3.68
CA GLU A 217 -21.56 -9.44 3.74
C GLU A 217 -21.92 -8.76 5.07
N ILE A 218 -23.17 -8.96 5.55
CA ILE A 218 -23.61 -8.43 6.85
C ILE A 218 -22.74 -9.00 7.97
N GLN A 219 -22.46 -10.30 7.95
CA GLN A 219 -21.62 -10.93 8.98
C GLN A 219 -20.19 -10.40 8.93
N VAL A 220 -19.59 -10.28 7.74
CA VAL A 220 -18.25 -9.69 7.56
C VAL A 220 -18.18 -8.26 8.13
N ALA A 221 -19.17 -7.44 7.77
CA ALA A 221 -19.24 -6.06 8.24
C ALA A 221 -19.45 -5.96 9.74
N SER A 222 -20.27 -6.86 10.33
CA SER A 222 -20.52 -6.89 11.79
C SER A 222 -19.26 -7.20 12.60
N GLU A 223 -18.29 -7.88 12.00
CA GLU A 223 -16.98 -8.18 12.62
C GLU A 223 -15.90 -7.13 12.28
N GLY A 224 -16.28 -5.99 11.73
CA GLY A 224 -15.36 -4.90 11.38
C GLY A 224 -14.40 -5.28 10.25
N ALA A 225 -14.82 -6.15 9.33
CA ALA A 225 -14.08 -6.51 8.14
C ALA A 225 -14.82 -6.06 6.87
N ARG A 226 -14.14 -6.15 5.73
CA ARG A 226 -14.69 -5.78 4.43
C ARG A 226 -14.54 -6.93 3.44
N VAL A 227 -15.54 -7.12 2.60
CA VAL A 227 -15.48 -8.06 1.47
C VAL A 227 -14.73 -7.39 0.33
N PHE A 228 -13.61 -7.99 -0.10
CA PHE A 228 -12.87 -7.53 -1.27
C PHE A 228 -13.45 -8.10 -2.57
N ALA A 229 -13.74 -9.42 -2.57
CA ALA A 229 -14.34 -10.09 -3.71
C ALA A 229 -15.19 -11.26 -3.21
N ASN A 230 -16.32 -11.50 -3.85
CA ASN A 230 -17.23 -12.58 -3.53
C ASN A 230 -17.59 -13.34 -4.81
N PHE A 231 -17.04 -14.55 -4.93
CA PHE A 231 -17.26 -15.44 -6.07
C PHE A 231 -18.08 -16.63 -5.60
N ASN A 232 -19.39 -16.57 -5.80
CA ASN A 232 -20.28 -17.66 -5.45
C ASN A 232 -21.07 -18.09 -6.69
N GLY A 233 -21.30 -19.38 -6.80
CA GLY A 233 -22.11 -19.94 -7.87
C GLY A 233 -22.68 -21.27 -7.48
N ALA A 234 -23.77 -21.67 -8.13
CA ALA A 234 -24.35 -22.99 -7.99
C ALA A 234 -24.82 -23.53 -9.32
N GLY A 235 -24.89 -24.87 -9.43
CA GLY A 235 -25.31 -25.59 -10.62
C GLY A 235 -24.31 -25.42 -11.76
N VAL A 236 -24.81 -25.42 -13.00
CA VAL A 236 -23.98 -25.35 -14.22
C VAL A 236 -23.13 -24.09 -14.31
N LYS A 237 -23.54 -23.01 -13.65
CA LYS A 237 -22.83 -21.72 -13.66
C LYS A 237 -21.70 -21.64 -12.64
N SER A 238 -21.57 -22.63 -11.77
CA SER A 238 -20.49 -22.65 -10.74
C SER A 238 -19.19 -23.31 -11.20
N ALA A 239 -19.19 -23.84 -12.43
CA ALA A 239 -18.07 -24.60 -13.00
C ALA A 239 -17.29 -23.82 -14.07
N GLY A 240 -17.48 -22.49 -14.17
CA GLY A 240 -16.79 -21.60 -15.12
C GLY A 240 -15.68 -20.83 -14.52
#